data_43cc2ddd68a3df6ae29a125afa91b1a0
#
_entry.id   43cc2ddd68a3df6ae29a125afa91b1a0
#
_cell.length_a   1.000
_cell.length_b   1.000
_cell.length_c   1.000
_cell.angle_alpha   90.00
_cell.angle_beta   90.00
_cell.angle_gamma   90.00
#
_symmetry.space_group_name_H-M   'P 1'
#
loop_
_entity.id
_entity.type
_entity.pdbx_description
1 polymer ?
#
loop_
_entity_poly.entity_id
_entity_poly.type
_entity_poly.pdbx_seq_one_letter_code
_entity_poly.pdbx_strand_id
1 'polypeptide(L)'
;DILEFGDVQRGLLGATGQSLNSQNSNELGIDITEGFYINDTDPNMGAHIAGIRKGDIIQQIDNVKINKFADLSGYLNSKRPGDKLNVKIFRNNKSLNVGVQLKRSTYVQFYGMQLKDASESELDELNAENGVKVVINRNGTLFRMGIRSGYILTEINNTQISNTSELKSFERADIFQITFVDLNGEKEKLIFD
;
A
#
# COMPACT_ATOMS: atom_id res chain seq x y z
N ASP A 1 19.68 -14.32 -8.42
CA ASP A 1 18.84 -13.11 -8.20
C ASP A 1 18.73 -12.69 -6.72
N ILE A 2 18.85 -13.62 -5.76
CA ILE A 2 18.83 -13.27 -4.32
C ILE A 2 20.17 -12.65 -3.87
N LEU A 3 21.26 -12.97 -4.57
CA LEU A 3 22.61 -12.50 -4.21
C LEU A 3 22.94 -11.08 -4.69
N GLU A 4 22.23 -10.55 -5.68
CA GLU A 4 22.50 -9.21 -6.23
C GLU A 4 21.64 -8.09 -5.65
N PHE A 5 20.43 -8.38 -5.13
CA PHE A 5 19.47 -7.33 -4.76
C PHE A 5 18.80 -7.46 -3.39
N GLY A 6 19.13 -8.44 -2.59
CA GLY A 6 18.69 -8.55 -1.18
C GLY A 6 17.18 -8.53 -0.90
N ASP A 7 16.30 -8.32 -1.90
CA ASP A 7 14.85 -8.27 -1.73
C ASP A 7 14.13 -8.81 -2.98
N VAL A 8 13.23 -9.77 -2.77
CA VAL A 8 12.36 -10.29 -3.84
C VAL A 8 11.25 -9.27 -4.07
N GLN A 9 11.46 -8.39 -5.04
CA GLN A 9 10.46 -7.39 -5.39
C GLN A 9 9.26 -8.05 -6.08
N ARG A 10 8.12 -8.07 -5.41
CA ARG A 10 6.85 -8.58 -5.93
C ARG A 10 6.13 -7.49 -6.71
N GLY A 11 5.46 -7.87 -7.80
CA GLY A 11 4.54 -7.00 -8.50
C GLY A 11 3.25 -6.84 -7.69
N LEU A 12 2.84 -5.60 -7.45
CA LEU A 12 1.63 -5.28 -6.70
C LEU A 12 0.53 -4.73 -7.61
N LEU A 13 -0.70 -5.17 -7.35
CA LEU A 13 -1.91 -4.67 -7.99
C LEU A 13 -2.29 -3.27 -7.47
N GLY A 14 -2.10 -3.04 -6.16
CA GLY A 14 -2.45 -1.77 -5.50
C GLY A 14 -3.95 -1.63 -5.24
N ALA A 15 -4.58 -2.70 -4.77
CA ALA A 15 -5.98 -2.71 -4.37
C ALA A 15 -6.16 -3.34 -3.01
N THR A 16 -7.12 -2.85 -2.24
CA THR A 16 -7.59 -3.44 -0.99
C THR A 16 -9.00 -3.94 -1.15
N GLY A 17 -9.35 -4.98 -0.41
CA GLY A 17 -10.68 -5.56 -0.55
C GLY A 17 -10.89 -6.79 0.33
N GLN A 18 -11.93 -7.55 0.00
CA GLN A 18 -12.33 -8.74 0.74
C GLN A 18 -12.79 -9.86 -0.19
N SER A 19 -12.60 -11.10 0.25
CA SER A 19 -13.20 -12.26 -0.43
C SER A 19 -14.71 -12.22 -0.26
N LEU A 20 -15.44 -12.47 -1.33
CA LEU A 20 -16.90 -12.62 -1.25
C LEU A 20 -17.30 -13.96 -0.66
N ASN A 21 -18.40 -13.95 0.06
CA ASN A 21 -19.13 -15.11 0.56
C ASN A 21 -20.62 -14.74 0.65
N SER A 22 -21.48 -15.71 0.96
CA SER A 22 -22.95 -15.49 1.01
C SER A 22 -23.37 -14.39 2.00
N GLN A 23 -22.65 -14.25 3.12
CA GLN A 23 -22.99 -13.26 4.14
C GLN A 23 -22.67 -11.84 3.67
N ASN A 24 -21.41 -11.57 3.32
CA ASN A 24 -21.01 -10.21 2.95
C ASN A 24 -21.56 -9.77 1.58
N SER A 25 -21.85 -10.72 0.69
CA SER A 25 -22.52 -10.41 -0.58
C SER A 25 -23.94 -9.89 -0.36
N ASN A 26 -24.69 -10.50 0.56
CA ASN A 26 -26.02 -10.01 0.94
C ASN A 26 -25.94 -8.61 1.57
N GLU A 27 -24.97 -8.36 2.46
CA GLU A 27 -24.76 -7.05 3.08
C GLU A 27 -24.41 -5.96 2.05
N LEU A 28 -23.70 -6.32 0.99
CA LEU A 28 -23.33 -5.44 -0.12
C LEU A 28 -24.42 -5.32 -1.20
N GLY A 29 -25.51 -6.11 -1.11
CA GLY A 29 -26.57 -6.15 -2.12
C GLY A 29 -26.10 -6.73 -3.46
N ILE A 30 -25.21 -7.73 -3.43
CA ILE A 30 -24.60 -8.35 -4.60
C ILE A 30 -25.01 -9.81 -4.66
N ASP A 31 -25.43 -10.31 -5.85
CA ASP A 31 -25.82 -11.72 -6.05
C ASP A 31 -24.62 -12.66 -6.28
N ILE A 32 -23.37 -12.13 -6.28
CA ILE A 32 -22.15 -12.89 -6.51
C ILE A 32 -21.52 -13.23 -5.15
N THR A 33 -21.26 -14.52 -4.92
CA THR A 33 -20.71 -15.04 -3.66
C THR A 33 -19.27 -15.52 -3.75
N GLU A 34 -18.63 -15.38 -4.92
CA GLU A 34 -17.23 -15.72 -5.16
C GLU A 34 -16.52 -14.57 -5.85
N GLY A 35 -15.23 -14.38 -5.55
CA GLY A 35 -14.40 -13.34 -6.11
C GLY A 35 -13.77 -12.46 -5.04
N PHE A 36 -13.04 -11.45 -5.51
CA PHE A 36 -12.41 -10.47 -4.63
C PHE A 36 -13.03 -9.09 -4.87
N TYR A 37 -13.82 -8.62 -3.90
CA TYR A 37 -14.49 -7.32 -3.94
C TYR A 37 -13.50 -6.21 -3.59
N ILE A 38 -13.42 -5.18 -4.41
CA ILE A 38 -12.52 -4.03 -4.23
C ILE A 38 -13.16 -3.00 -3.32
N ASN A 39 -12.52 -2.75 -2.18
CA ASN A 39 -12.90 -1.67 -1.25
C ASN A 39 -12.27 -0.35 -1.64
N ASP A 40 -11.01 -0.37 -2.12
CA ASP A 40 -10.26 0.82 -2.51
C ASP A 40 -9.07 0.46 -3.42
N THR A 41 -8.53 1.46 -4.13
CA THR A 41 -7.34 1.35 -4.98
C THR A 41 -6.37 2.49 -4.71
N ASP A 42 -5.07 2.20 -4.70
CA ASP A 42 -4.02 3.23 -4.58
C ASP A 42 -3.88 3.99 -5.93
N PRO A 43 -4.04 5.33 -5.94
CA PRO A 43 -3.98 6.15 -7.16
C PRO A 43 -2.73 5.96 -8.01
N ASN A 44 -1.60 5.63 -7.41
CA ASN A 44 -0.31 5.46 -8.09
C ASN A 44 -0.05 4.03 -8.57
N MET A 45 -0.95 3.10 -8.29
CA MET A 45 -0.77 1.68 -8.54
C MET A 45 -1.54 1.19 -9.77
N GLY A 46 -1.17 -0.01 -10.25
CA GLY A 46 -1.64 -0.54 -11.51
C GLY A 46 -3.16 -0.71 -11.62
N ALA A 47 -3.83 -1.12 -10.54
CA ALA A 47 -5.29 -1.28 -10.53
C ALA A 47 -6.02 0.05 -10.79
N HIS A 48 -5.65 1.10 -10.06
CA HIS A 48 -6.27 2.43 -10.21
C HIS A 48 -6.03 3.01 -11.61
N ILE A 49 -4.77 2.97 -12.07
CA ILE A 49 -4.39 3.49 -13.40
C ILE A 49 -5.14 2.75 -14.51
N ALA A 50 -5.40 1.45 -14.33
CA ALA A 50 -6.18 0.65 -15.27
C ALA A 50 -7.70 0.88 -15.17
N GLY A 51 -8.16 1.72 -14.24
CA GLY A 51 -9.58 2.05 -14.04
C GLY A 51 -10.35 1.03 -13.20
N ILE A 52 -9.68 0.15 -12.45
CA ILE A 52 -10.31 -0.66 -11.39
C ILE A 52 -10.61 0.27 -10.22
N ARG A 53 -11.79 0.11 -9.61
CA ARG A 53 -12.29 1.01 -8.56
C ARG A 53 -13.11 0.27 -7.52
N LYS A 54 -13.43 0.94 -6.45
CA LYS A 54 -14.36 0.44 -5.42
C LYS A 54 -15.66 -0.06 -6.04
N GLY A 55 -16.11 -1.21 -5.59
CA GLY A 55 -17.32 -1.88 -6.07
C GLY A 55 -17.08 -2.90 -7.19
N ASP A 56 -15.89 -2.97 -7.76
CA ASP A 56 -15.52 -4.03 -8.70
C ASP A 56 -15.31 -5.35 -7.99
N ILE A 57 -15.59 -6.44 -8.68
CA ILE A 57 -15.30 -7.80 -8.20
C ILE A 57 -14.33 -8.45 -9.18
N ILE A 58 -13.12 -8.74 -8.74
CA ILE A 58 -12.17 -9.52 -9.53
C ILE A 58 -12.61 -10.98 -9.53
N GLN A 59 -12.85 -11.53 -10.71
CA GLN A 59 -13.29 -12.91 -10.91
C GLN A 59 -12.23 -13.80 -11.55
N GLN A 60 -11.29 -13.20 -12.30
CA GLN A 60 -10.24 -13.94 -12.98
C GLN A 60 -9.04 -13.03 -13.25
N ILE A 61 -7.83 -13.59 -13.22
CA ILE A 61 -6.61 -12.93 -13.70
C ILE A 61 -5.93 -13.89 -14.67
N ASP A 62 -5.73 -13.40 -15.91
CA ASP A 62 -5.29 -14.22 -17.03
C ASP A 62 -6.16 -15.48 -17.16
N ASN A 63 -5.62 -16.66 -16.91
CA ASN A 63 -6.34 -17.94 -16.98
C ASN A 63 -6.72 -18.50 -15.59
N VAL A 64 -6.46 -17.76 -14.51
CA VAL A 64 -6.69 -18.22 -13.13
C VAL A 64 -7.98 -17.61 -12.59
N LYS A 65 -8.95 -18.46 -12.22
CA LYS A 65 -10.18 -18.05 -11.55
C LYS A 65 -9.86 -17.57 -10.13
N ILE A 66 -10.44 -16.46 -9.75
CA ILE A 66 -10.29 -15.85 -8.42
C ILE A 66 -11.61 -16.01 -7.67
N ASN A 67 -11.66 -16.95 -6.75
CA ASN A 67 -12.81 -17.17 -5.88
C ASN A 67 -12.67 -16.46 -4.53
N LYS A 68 -11.41 -16.26 -4.08
CA LYS A 68 -11.08 -15.65 -2.79
C LYS A 68 -9.71 -14.98 -2.83
N PHE A 69 -9.36 -14.23 -1.79
CA PHE A 69 -8.08 -13.54 -1.66
C PHE A 69 -6.86 -14.47 -1.81
N ALA A 70 -6.94 -15.71 -1.30
CA ALA A 70 -5.82 -16.65 -1.40
C ALA A 70 -5.46 -16.98 -2.87
N ASP A 71 -6.45 -17.07 -3.76
CA ASP A 71 -6.22 -17.34 -5.19
C ASP A 71 -5.52 -16.13 -5.83
N LEU A 72 -6.00 -14.92 -5.51
CA LEU A 72 -5.42 -13.66 -5.96
C LEU A 72 -3.96 -13.52 -5.49
N SER A 73 -3.72 -13.65 -4.19
CA SER A 73 -2.39 -13.49 -3.60
C SER A 73 -1.43 -14.59 -4.06
N GLY A 74 -1.89 -15.83 -4.18
CA GLY A 74 -1.10 -16.95 -4.68
C GLY A 74 -0.62 -16.70 -6.11
N TYR A 75 -1.49 -16.21 -6.99
CA TYR A 75 -1.12 -15.87 -8.36
C TYR A 75 -0.13 -14.70 -8.42
N LEU A 76 -0.41 -13.60 -7.71
CA LEU A 76 0.44 -12.41 -7.69
C LEU A 76 1.82 -12.65 -7.06
N ASN A 77 1.96 -13.62 -6.15
CA ASN A 77 3.25 -13.94 -5.54
C ASN A 77 4.33 -14.39 -6.55
N SER A 78 3.92 -14.90 -7.72
CA SER A 78 4.83 -15.30 -8.79
C SER A 78 5.18 -14.18 -9.77
N LYS A 79 4.57 -13.01 -9.62
CA LYS A 79 4.66 -11.89 -10.57
C LYS A 79 5.68 -10.85 -10.13
N ARG A 80 6.22 -10.14 -11.12
CA ARG A 80 7.22 -9.09 -10.93
C ARG A 80 6.64 -7.71 -11.25
N PRO A 81 7.21 -6.63 -10.72
CA PRO A 81 6.89 -5.29 -11.17
C PRO A 81 7.12 -5.15 -12.68
N GLY A 82 6.16 -4.55 -13.37
CA GLY A 82 6.17 -4.41 -14.83
C GLY A 82 5.37 -5.49 -15.58
N ASP A 83 5.06 -6.62 -14.94
CA ASP A 83 4.22 -7.65 -15.57
C ASP A 83 2.84 -7.08 -15.90
N LYS A 84 2.33 -7.45 -17.07
CA LYS A 84 0.99 -7.07 -17.53
C LYS A 84 0.05 -8.25 -17.35
N LEU A 85 -1.08 -7.99 -16.73
CA LEU A 85 -2.12 -8.98 -16.44
C LEU A 85 -3.42 -8.58 -17.13
N ASN A 86 -4.19 -9.56 -17.57
CA ASN A 86 -5.57 -9.35 -18.00
C ASN A 86 -6.50 -9.71 -16.82
N VAL A 87 -7.15 -8.71 -16.25
CA VAL A 87 -8.02 -8.85 -15.08
C VAL A 87 -9.47 -8.79 -15.53
N LYS A 88 -10.22 -9.88 -15.32
CA LYS A 88 -11.66 -9.90 -15.54
C LYS A 88 -12.36 -9.45 -14.28
N ILE A 89 -13.03 -8.33 -14.37
CA ILE A 89 -13.84 -7.76 -13.30
C ILE A 89 -15.33 -7.85 -13.62
N PHE A 90 -16.15 -7.87 -12.59
CA PHE A 90 -17.59 -7.68 -12.67
C PHE A 90 -17.95 -6.31 -12.10
N ARG A 91 -18.65 -5.49 -12.88
CA ARG A 91 -19.06 -4.14 -12.55
C ARG A 91 -20.42 -3.85 -13.18
N ASN A 92 -21.41 -3.34 -12.44
CA ASN A 92 -22.73 -2.97 -12.94
C ASN A 92 -23.37 -4.08 -13.75
N ASN A 93 -23.38 -5.30 -13.23
CA ASN A 93 -23.95 -6.52 -13.88
C ASN A 93 -23.30 -6.89 -15.22
N LYS A 94 -22.07 -6.44 -15.48
CA LYS A 94 -21.31 -6.75 -16.70
C LYS A 94 -19.90 -7.23 -16.35
N SER A 95 -19.43 -8.20 -17.13
CA SER A 95 -18.02 -8.60 -17.09
C SER A 95 -17.20 -7.71 -18.02
N LEU A 96 -16.08 -7.20 -17.51
CA LEU A 96 -15.13 -6.37 -18.24
C LEU A 96 -13.74 -6.99 -18.13
N ASN A 97 -12.94 -6.88 -19.19
CA ASN A 97 -11.53 -7.24 -19.17
C ASN A 97 -10.70 -5.96 -19.13
N VAL A 98 -9.79 -5.89 -18.17
CA VAL A 98 -8.95 -4.72 -17.90
C VAL A 98 -7.49 -5.14 -17.89
N GLY A 99 -6.67 -4.53 -18.75
CA GLY A 99 -5.23 -4.72 -18.75
C GLY A 99 -4.58 -3.94 -17.60
N VAL A 100 -3.91 -4.63 -16.69
CA VAL A 100 -3.26 -4.02 -15.52
C VAL A 100 -1.76 -4.29 -15.58
N GLN A 101 -0.95 -3.25 -15.41
CA GLN A 101 0.48 -3.39 -15.22
C GLN A 101 0.81 -3.35 -13.73
N LEU A 102 1.43 -4.42 -13.22
CA LEU A 102 1.87 -4.48 -11.84
C LEU A 102 3.00 -3.48 -11.58
N LYS A 103 2.94 -2.84 -10.44
CA LYS A 103 3.97 -1.88 -10.02
C LYS A 103 4.79 -2.43 -8.85
N ARG A 104 5.94 -1.81 -8.63
CA ARG A 104 6.79 -2.08 -7.47
C ARG A 104 6.06 -1.62 -6.20
N SER A 105 6.30 -2.30 -5.08
CA SER A 105 5.88 -1.75 -3.78
C SER A 105 6.50 -0.38 -3.60
N THR A 106 5.65 0.59 -3.32
CA THR A 106 6.09 1.93 -2.90
C THR A 106 6.32 2.00 -1.39
N TYR A 107 6.03 0.89 -0.69
CA TYR A 107 6.17 0.82 0.77
C TYR A 107 7.54 0.29 1.15
N VAL A 108 8.18 0.99 2.08
CA VAL A 108 9.42 0.59 2.73
C VAL A 108 9.13 0.24 4.19
N GLN A 109 9.74 -0.84 4.67
CA GLN A 109 9.71 -1.19 6.09
C GLN A 109 10.81 -0.42 6.82
N PHE A 110 10.45 0.29 7.88
CA PHE A 110 11.40 1.06 8.67
C PHE A 110 10.96 1.04 10.15
N TYR A 111 11.75 0.44 11.02
CA TYR A 111 11.49 0.33 12.47
C TYR A 111 10.07 -0.13 12.82
N GLY A 112 9.55 -1.13 12.08
CA GLY A 112 8.23 -1.70 12.30
C GLY A 112 7.07 -0.92 11.67
N MET A 113 7.36 0.20 11.01
CA MET A 113 6.40 0.97 10.21
C MET A 113 6.49 0.58 8.73
N GLN A 114 5.36 0.68 8.03
CA GLN A 114 5.33 0.78 6.57
C GLN A 114 5.23 2.24 6.19
N LEU A 115 6.18 2.70 5.39
CA LEU A 115 6.29 4.06 4.92
C LEU A 115 6.17 4.11 3.40
N LYS A 116 5.60 5.18 2.86
CA LYS A 116 5.59 5.52 1.43
C LYS A 116 5.99 6.98 1.24
N ASP A 117 6.40 7.33 0.04
CA ASP A 117 6.57 8.73 -0.33
C ASP A 117 5.22 9.45 -0.14
N ALA A 118 5.22 10.59 0.53
CA ALA A 118 4.02 11.41 0.64
C ALA A 118 3.75 12.10 -0.70
N SER A 119 2.48 12.17 -1.11
CA SER A 119 2.07 12.97 -2.26
C SER A 119 2.00 14.46 -1.89
N GLU A 120 2.09 15.35 -2.90
CA GLU A 120 1.95 16.79 -2.68
C GLU A 120 0.65 17.13 -1.92
N SER A 121 -0.46 16.50 -2.27
CA SER A 121 -1.74 16.71 -1.57
C SER A 121 -1.71 16.25 -0.11
N GLU A 122 -1.00 15.16 0.22
CA GLU A 122 -0.85 14.68 1.59
C GLU A 122 0.08 15.61 2.41
N LEU A 123 1.09 16.19 1.79
CA LEU A 123 1.96 17.19 2.41
C LEU A 123 1.20 18.50 2.67
N ASP A 124 0.46 19.01 1.68
CA ASP A 124 -0.34 20.23 1.78
C ASP A 124 -1.41 20.11 2.88
N GLU A 125 -2.11 18.96 2.96
CA GLU A 125 -3.14 18.71 3.97
C GLU A 125 -2.62 18.86 5.41
N LEU A 126 -1.37 18.49 5.65
CA LEU A 126 -0.74 18.53 6.97
C LEU A 126 0.28 19.67 7.13
N ASN A 127 0.37 20.59 6.18
CA ASN A 127 1.36 21.69 6.15
C ASN A 127 2.81 21.19 6.32
N ALA A 128 3.11 20.03 5.75
CA ALA A 128 4.45 19.47 5.73
C ALA A 128 5.17 19.87 4.44
N GLU A 129 6.43 20.32 4.54
CA GLU A 129 7.21 20.72 3.37
C GLU A 129 7.78 19.52 2.59
N ASN A 130 8.01 18.42 3.30
CA ASN A 130 8.58 17.19 2.76
C ASN A 130 8.25 16.03 3.70
N GLY A 131 8.48 14.81 3.25
CA GLY A 131 8.42 13.65 4.14
C GLY A 131 7.92 12.37 3.52
N VAL A 132 7.90 11.35 4.34
CA VAL A 132 7.37 10.03 4.02
C VAL A 132 6.19 9.72 4.94
N LYS A 133 5.10 9.24 4.36
CA LYS A 133 3.86 8.96 5.08
C LYS A 133 3.93 7.61 5.79
N VAL A 134 3.55 7.59 7.05
CA VAL A 134 3.33 6.38 7.82
C VAL A 134 2.01 5.74 7.37
N VAL A 135 2.09 4.61 6.68
CA VAL A 135 0.89 3.89 6.20
C VAL A 135 0.38 2.93 7.25
N ILE A 136 1.28 2.15 7.84
CA ILE A 136 0.96 1.20 8.91
C ILE A 136 1.98 1.36 10.04
N ASN A 137 1.47 1.55 11.24
CA ASN A 137 2.23 1.43 12.49
C ASN A 137 1.29 0.83 13.55
N ARG A 138 1.30 -0.50 13.70
CA ARG A 138 0.35 -1.21 14.58
C ARG A 138 0.96 -1.74 15.86
N ASN A 139 2.24 -2.11 15.80
CA ASN A 139 2.94 -2.73 16.92
C ASN A 139 4.41 -2.32 16.88
N GLY A 140 4.94 -1.84 17.96
CA GLY A 140 6.35 -1.50 18.03
C GLY A 140 6.62 -0.33 18.98
N THR A 141 7.88 0.02 19.12
CA THR A 141 8.30 1.11 19.99
C THR A 141 7.70 2.44 19.54
N LEU A 142 7.78 2.75 18.26
CA LEU A 142 7.26 4.01 17.70
C LEU A 142 5.73 4.13 17.84
N PHE A 143 4.98 3.01 17.72
CA PHE A 143 3.55 3.01 18.01
C PHE A 143 3.25 3.33 19.49
N ARG A 144 4.01 2.73 20.43
CA ARG A 144 3.87 3.02 21.86
C ARG A 144 4.23 4.47 22.21
N MET A 145 5.14 5.07 21.44
CA MET A 145 5.54 6.47 21.58
C MET A 145 4.56 7.47 20.94
N GLY A 146 3.43 6.99 20.40
CA GLY A 146 2.38 7.86 19.90
C GLY A 146 2.30 7.99 18.37
N ILE A 147 3.26 7.47 17.60
CA ILE A 147 3.23 7.57 16.13
C ILE A 147 2.09 6.74 15.57
N ARG A 148 1.29 7.34 14.71
CA ARG A 148 0.10 6.72 14.10
C ARG A 148 0.19 6.69 12.58
N SER A 149 -0.62 5.82 11.98
CA SER A 149 -0.85 5.84 10.54
C SER A 149 -1.40 7.21 10.12
N GLY A 150 -0.92 7.71 9.01
CA GLY A 150 -1.23 9.05 8.51
C GLY A 150 -0.20 10.13 8.85
N TYR A 151 0.64 9.95 9.88
CA TYR A 151 1.72 10.89 10.19
C TYR A 151 2.73 10.97 9.04
N ILE A 152 3.39 12.12 8.92
CA ILE A 152 4.49 12.33 7.97
C ILE A 152 5.82 12.38 8.74
N LEU A 153 6.73 11.45 8.46
CA LEU A 153 8.10 11.50 8.97
C LEU A 153 8.89 12.49 8.10
N THR A 154 9.42 13.54 8.70
CA THR A 154 10.08 14.65 8.00
C THR A 154 11.59 14.72 8.23
N GLU A 155 12.07 14.21 9.38
CA GLU A 155 13.50 14.27 9.72
C GLU A 155 13.92 13.04 10.54
N ILE A 156 15.17 12.59 10.33
CA ILE A 156 15.88 11.62 11.17
C ILE A 156 17.23 12.22 11.53
N ASN A 157 17.57 12.27 12.83
CA ASN A 157 18.83 12.82 13.33
C ASN A 157 19.16 14.21 12.75
N ASN A 158 18.17 15.10 12.68
CA ASN A 158 18.25 16.45 12.06
C ASN A 158 18.50 16.45 10.54
N THR A 159 18.44 15.31 9.88
CA THR A 159 18.52 15.20 8.42
C THR A 159 17.11 15.12 7.84
N GLN A 160 16.78 16.03 6.93
CA GLN A 160 15.49 16.02 6.24
C GLN A 160 15.32 14.75 5.40
N ILE A 161 14.11 14.21 5.41
CA ILE A 161 13.69 13.05 4.64
C ILE A 161 12.59 13.49 3.67
N SER A 162 12.85 13.32 2.39
CA SER A 162 11.89 13.69 1.33
C SER A 162 11.26 12.47 0.65
N ASN A 163 11.94 11.32 0.69
CA ASN A 163 11.47 10.10 0.05
C ASN A 163 11.98 8.84 0.77
N THR A 164 11.34 7.72 0.50
CA THR A 164 11.63 6.44 1.15
C THR A 164 13.02 5.88 0.82
N SER A 165 13.63 6.26 -0.29
CA SER A 165 14.97 5.77 -0.64
C SER A 165 16.06 6.29 0.31
N GLU A 166 15.86 7.46 0.91
CA GLU A 166 16.77 8.08 1.87
C GLU A 166 16.81 7.33 3.21
N LEU A 167 15.76 6.59 3.54
CA LEU A 167 15.68 5.79 4.77
C LEU A 167 16.73 4.69 4.85
N LYS A 168 17.26 4.23 3.70
CA LYS A 168 18.30 3.19 3.65
C LYS A 168 19.57 3.59 4.38
N SER A 169 19.92 4.89 4.38
CA SER A 169 21.08 5.40 5.08
C SER A 169 20.98 5.29 6.60
N PHE A 170 19.75 5.09 7.13
CA PHE A 170 19.46 4.99 8.55
C PHE A 170 19.15 3.56 9.03
N GLU A 171 19.14 2.56 8.16
CA GLU A 171 18.83 1.16 8.56
C GLU A 171 19.83 0.58 9.57
N ARG A 172 21.06 1.07 9.59
CA ARG A 172 22.14 0.65 10.49
C ARG A 172 22.74 1.81 11.28
N ALA A 173 22.09 2.96 11.26
CA ALA A 173 22.55 4.14 12.00
C ALA A 173 21.93 4.18 13.38
N ASP A 174 22.64 4.72 14.35
CA ASP A 174 22.04 5.04 15.64
C ASP A 174 21.08 6.21 15.47
N ILE A 175 19.80 5.94 15.68
CA ILE A 175 18.77 6.96 15.60
C ILE A 175 18.56 7.51 17.01
N PHE A 176 18.89 8.77 17.20
CA PHE A 176 18.66 9.46 18.47
C PHE A 176 17.48 10.44 18.40
N GLN A 177 16.96 10.74 17.19
CA GLN A 177 15.86 11.65 17.03
C GLN A 177 15.07 11.37 15.74
N ILE A 178 13.75 11.46 15.81
CA ILE A 178 12.84 11.44 14.65
C ILE A 178 11.83 12.57 14.82
N THR A 179 11.57 13.33 13.73
CA THR A 179 10.55 14.36 13.66
C THR A 179 9.41 13.92 12.76
N PHE A 180 8.20 14.06 13.25
CA PHE A 180 6.95 13.78 12.52
C PHE A 180 6.07 15.02 12.47
N VAL A 181 5.18 15.06 11.47
CA VAL A 181 4.00 15.90 11.44
C VAL A 181 2.79 15.02 11.73
N ASP A 182 1.98 15.37 12.72
CA ASP A 182 0.80 14.63 13.14
C ASP A 182 -0.41 14.92 12.22
N LEU A 183 -1.58 14.32 12.54
CA LEU A 183 -2.80 14.53 11.77
C LEU A 183 -3.42 15.93 11.91
N ASN A 184 -2.93 16.76 12.83
CA ASN A 184 -3.34 18.15 13.01
C ASN A 184 -2.39 19.14 12.32
N GLY A 185 -1.30 18.62 11.70
CA GLY A 185 -0.25 19.43 11.09
C GLY A 185 0.78 19.96 12.11
N GLU A 186 0.81 19.41 13.32
CA GLU A 186 1.78 19.80 14.35
C GLU A 186 3.06 18.97 14.26
N LYS A 187 4.23 19.63 14.37
CA LYS A 187 5.52 18.94 14.39
C LYS A 187 5.80 18.35 15.76
N GLU A 188 5.99 17.05 15.81
CA GLU A 188 6.38 16.32 17.01
C GLU A 188 7.80 15.77 16.86
N LYS A 189 8.61 15.90 17.92
CA LYS A 189 9.99 15.43 17.96
C LYS A 189 10.13 14.35 19.03
N LEU A 190 10.53 13.15 18.60
CA LEU A 190 10.87 12.04 19.50
C LEU A 190 12.39 11.94 19.64
N ILE A 191 12.84 11.89 20.88
CA ILE A 191 14.27 11.71 21.24
C ILE A 191 14.41 10.33 21.88
N PHE A 192 15.46 9.62 21.46
CA PHE A 192 15.81 8.29 21.97
C PHE A 192 17.09 8.42 22.81
N ASP A 193 17.06 7.89 24.01
CA ASP A 193 18.21 7.81 24.93
C ASP A 193 19.00 6.52 24.72
#